data_1d73e5343e5798d858972c501b5021f7
#
_entry.id   1d73e5343e5798d858972c501b5021f7
#
_cell.length_a   1.000
_cell.length_b   1.000
_cell.length_c   1.000
_cell.angle_alpha   90.00
_cell.angle_beta   90.00
_cell.angle_gamma   90.00
#
_symmetry.space_group_name_H-M   'P 1'
#
loop_
_entity.id
_entity.type
_entity.pdbx_description
1 polymer ?
#
loop_
_entity_poly.entity_id
_entity_poly.type
_entity_poly.pdbx_seq_one_letter_code
_entity_poly.pdbx_strand_id
1 'polypeptide(L)'
;SKQKHFNSLRYGIDNGINSVRMYQAMLLTGTEMATLETREKFQLLTKFRIMPGGVGVYQFGDDEVRVAEIEEIIVGSKDMTFDEYVNCRVMNLLIETYFNADLFEELFSALRAMDLSVFDFFIYLHEHREFFTPKMQEILASFIYDTKDDLYESREEAEEYALRADLFPRYLSGELGSNELLGHKALLYEELEDILTVMVGAVKSFLKEGDLLNQSAENYFNQVRDFTLLRKKQLHRSDLDMESQFDYDFQTISALKYEVDPRYVAQSDQPVHLRFFHTKGQQDHIRNAVELYGHHSG
;
A
#
# COMPACT_ATOMS: atom_id res chain seq x y z
N SER A 1 0.04 -13.51 -16.42
CA SER A 1 0.41 -12.27 -17.13
C SER A 1 0.03 -11.04 -16.29
N LYS A 2 0.72 -9.93 -16.50
CA LYS A 2 0.42 -8.62 -15.92
C LYS A 2 -1.06 -8.27 -16.09
N GLN A 3 -1.62 -8.46 -17.29
CA GLN A 3 -3.02 -8.15 -17.58
C GLN A 3 -4.00 -8.96 -16.71
N LYS A 4 -3.75 -10.25 -16.51
CA LYS A 4 -4.60 -11.08 -15.64
C LYS A 4 -4.54 -10.63 -14.18
N HIS A 5 -3.35 -10.26 -13.69
CA HIS A 5 -3.17 -9.71 -12.36
C HIS A 5 -3.97 -8.42 -12.19
N PHE A 6 -3.82 -7.47 -13.12
CA PHE A 6 -4.56 -6.21 -13.10
C PHE A 6 -6.09 -6.41 -13.20
N ASN A 7 -6.55 -7.35 -14.03
CA ASN A 7 -7.98 -7.67 -14.13
C ASN A 7 -8.54 -8.24 -12.82
N SER A 8 -7.75 -9.05 -12.09
CA SER A 8 -8.17 -9.57 -10.78
C SER A 8 -8.28 -8.47 -9.74
N LEU A 9 -7.33 -7.53 -9.72
CA LEU A 9 -7.36 -6.36 -8.84
C LEU A 9 -8.55 -5.46 -9.17
N ARG A 10 -8.78 -5.16 -10.46
CA ARG A 10 -9.96 -4.43 -10.93
C ARG A 10 -11.25 -5.05 -10.45
N TYR A 11 -11.39 -6.37 -10.67
CA TYR A 11 -12.60 -7.07 -10.26
C TYR A 11 -12.87 -6.93 -8.76
N GLY A 12 -11.86 -7.05 -7.91
CA GLY A 12 -12.01 -6.86 -6.47
C GLY A 12 -12.38 -5.43 -6.10
N ILE A 13 -11.58 -4.46 -6.54
CA ILE A 13 -11.69 -3.05 -6.14
C ILE A 13 -13.01 -2.43 -6.63
N ASP A 14 -13.38 -2.67 -7.89
CA ASP A 14 -14.58 -2.06 -8.49
C ASP A 14 -15.87 -2.75 -8.03
N ASN A 15 -15.81 -4.00 -7.52
CA ASN A 15 -16.96 -4.69 -6.93
C ASN A 15 -17.08 -4.53 -5.40
N GLY A 16 -16.38 -3.57 -4.80
CA GLY A 16 -16.59 -3.16 -3.42
C GLY A 16 -15.86 -4.01 -2.37
N ILE A 17 -14.79 -4.72 -2.75
CA ILE A 17 -13.91 -5.34 -1.76
C ILE A 17 -13.14 -4.23 -1.02
N ASN A 18 -13.18 -4.23 0.30
CA ASN A 18 -12.57 -3.18 1.13
C ASN A 18 -11.05 -3.31 1.27
N SER A 19 -10.49 -4.51 1.06
CA SER A 19 -9.06 -4.76 1.16
C SER A 19 -8.64 -5.91 0.26
N VAL A 20 -7.54 -5.75 -0.47
CA VAL A 20 -6.98 -6.76 -1.36
C VAL A 20 -5.59 -7.14 -0.86
N ARG A 21 -5.41 -8.36 -0.40
CA ARG A 21 -4.11 -8.90 0.02
C ARG A 21 -3.42 -9.57 -1.16
N MET A 22 -2.23 -9.10 -1.48
CA MET A 22 -1.43 -9.57 -2.60
C MET A 22 -0.19 -10.27 -2.10
N TYR A 23 -0.11 -11.57 -2.36
CA TYR A 23 1.05 -12.39 -2.03
C TYR A 23 1.86 -12.68 -3.29
N GLN A 24 3.17 -12.83 -3.12
CA GLN A 24 4.02 -13.36 -4.18
C GLN A 24 3.74 -14.87 -4.33
N ALA A 25 3.77 -15.34 -5.57
CA ALA A 25 3.52 -16.76 -5.84
C ALA A 25 4.75 -17.59 -5.45
N MET A 26 4.65 -18.36 -4.38
CA MET A 26 5.69 -19.25 -3.89
C MET A 26 5.56 -20.64 -4.49
N LEU A 27 6.67 -21.28 -4.79
CA LEU A 27 6.75 -22.68 -5.18
C LEU A 27 7.03 -23.54 -3.95
N LEU A 28 5.97 -24.11 -3.40
CA LEU A 28 6.08 -25.02 -2.27
C LEU A 28 6.46 -26.41 -2.75
N THR A 29 7.50 -26.99 -2.15
CA THR A 29 7.95 -28.37 -2.43
C THR A 29 6.80 -29.36 -2.26
N GLY A 30 6.64 -30.27 -3.23
CA GLY A 30 5.60 -31.29 -3.21
C GLY A 30 4.25 -30.84 -3.81
N THR A 31 4.12 -29.59 -4.24
CA THR A 31 2.93 -29.12 -4.96
C THR A 31 3.04 -29.38 -6.47
N GLU A 32 1.91 -29.47 -7.17
CA GLU A 32 1.87 -29.61 -8.63
C GLU A 32 2.59 -28.42 -9.32
N MET A 33 2.49 -27.21 -8.78
CA MET A 33 3.13 -26.02 -9.32
C MET A 33 4.67 -26.12 -9.30
N ALA A 34 5.24 -26.86 -8.35
CA ALA A 34 6.68 -27.04 -8.22
C ALA A 34 7.26 -28.15 -9.11
N THR A 35 6.42 -28.94 -9.79
CA THR A 35 6.88 -30.08 -10.66
C THR A 35 7.62 -29.56 -11.88
N LEU A 36 8.57 -30.35 -12.39
CA LEU A 36 9.30 -30.02 -13.62
C LEU A 36 8.35 -29.84 -14.81
N GLU A 37 7.32 -30.67 -14.92
CA GLU A 37 6.32 -30.59 -15.98
C GLU A 37 5.64 -29.21 -15.97
N THR A 38 5.21 -28.70 -14.80
CA THR A 38 4.56 -27.41 -14.68
C THR A 38 5.53 -26.27 -14.97
N ARG A 39 6.77 -26.34 -14.47
CA ARG A 39 7.82 -25.36 -14.73
C ARG A 39 8.10 -25.20 -16.22
N GLU A 40 8.26 -26.31 -16.93
CA GLU A 40 8.50 -26.33 -18.39
C GLU A 40 7.27 -25.85 -19.17
N LYS A 41 6.08 -26.32 -18.83
CA LYS A 41 4.80 -25.97 -19.49
C LYS A 41 4.54 -24.47 -19.47
N PHE A 42 4.83 -23.82 -18.34
CA PHE A 42 4.60 -22.40 -18.17
C PHE A 42 5.86 -21.56 -18.32
N GLN A 43 7.03 -22.17 -18.55
CA GLN A 43 8.34 -21.52 -18.61
C GLN A 43 8.52 -20.59 -17.42
N LEU A 44 8.36 -21.14 -16.20
CA LEU A 44 8.45 -20.36 -14.97
C LEU A 44 9.87 -19.83 -14.78
N LEU A 45 10.01 -18.53 -14.62
CA LEU A 45 11.21 -17.88 -14.12
C LEU A 45 11.06 -17.76 -12.61
N THR A 46 11.97 -18.36 -11.86
CA THR A 46 11.96 -18.34 -10.40
C THR A 46 13.22 -17.72 -9.85
N LYS A 47 13.13 -17.15 -8.66
CA LYS A 47 14.22 -16.66 -7.85
C LYS A 47 14.01 -17.09 -6.42
N PHE A 48 15.05 -16.95 -5.62
CA PHE A 48 15.03 -17.27 -4.20
C PHE A 48 15.12 -15.99 -3.40
N ARG A 49 14.47 -15.96 -2.24
CA ARG A 49 14.60 -14.87 -1.28
C ARG A 49 14.61 -15.39 0.15
N ILE A 50 15.19 -14.61 1.03
CA ILE A 50 15.11 -14.85 2.47
C ILE A 50 13.70 -14.49 2.93
N MET A 51 13.00 -15.43 3.57
CA MET A 51 11.65 -15.20 4.07
C MET A 51 11.67 -14.09 5.15
N PRO A 52 10.82 -13.04 5.04
CA PRO A 52 10.74 -12.01 6.06
C PRO A 52 10.46 -12.61 7.45
N GLY A 53 11.33 -12.32 8.42
CA GLY A 53 11.25 -12.91 9.76
C GLY A 53 11.63 -14.39 9.87
N GLY A 54 12.13 -14.99 8.78
CA GLY A 54 12.47 -16.42 8.71
C GLY A 54 13.92 -16.76 9.12
N VAL A 55 14.63 -15.85 9.79
CA VAL A 55 15.99 -16.10 10.29
C VAL A 55 15.95 -16.27 11.80
N GLY A 56 16.55 -17.34 12.30
CA GLY A 56 16.48 -17.65 13.73
C GLY A 56 17.59 -18.58 14.22
N VAL A 57 17.58 -18.83 15.52
CA VAL A 57 18.48 -19.74 16.23
C VAL A 57 17.62 -20.81 16.92
N TYR A 58 17.95 -22.07 16.68
CA TYR A 58 17.32 -23.20 17.34
C TYR A 58 18.32 -23.92 18.25
N GLN A 59 17.86 -24.35 19.41
CA GLN A 59 18.66 -25.16 20.34
C GLN A 59 18.26 -26.63 20.20
N PHE A 60 19.25 -27.49 19.90
CA PHE A 60 19.10 -28.94 19.86
C PHE A 60 20.05 -29.58 20.89
N GLY A 61 19.58 -29.77 22.11
CA GLY A 61 20.43 -30.16 23.23
C GLY A 61 21.44 -29.07 23.55
N ASP A 62 22.73 -29.38 23.43
CA ASP A 62 23.83 -28.42 23.67
C ASP A 62 24.26 -27.68 22.39
N ASP A 63 23.72 -28.05 21.22
CA ASP A 63 24.07 -27.45 19.93
C ASP A 63 23.15 -26.28 19.58
N GLU A 64 23.74 -25.19 19.11
CA GLU A 64 23.06 -24.04 18.52
C GLU A 64 23.09 -24.15 16.99
N VAL A 65 21.91 -24.14 16.38
CA VAL A 65 21.75 -24.20 14.93
C VAL A 65 21.15 -22.91 14.41
N ARG A 66 21.88 -22.23 13.52
CA ARG A 66 21.42 -21.04 12.81
C ARG A 66 20.65 -21.47 11.58
N VAL A 67 19.49 -20.87 11.36
CA VAL A 67 18.60 -21.20 10.24
C VAL A 67 18.13 -19.95 9.54
N ALA A 68 18.09 -20.01 8.22
CA ALA A 68 17.41 -19.04 7.38
C ALA A 68 16.37 -19.79 6.52
N GLU A 69 15.11 -19.36 6.59
CA GLU A 69 14.07 -19.89 5.72
C GLU A 69 14.13 -19.20 4.36
N ILE A 70 14.27 -19.99 3.29
CA ILE A 70 14.39 -19.51 1.92
C ILE A 70 13.17 -19.93 1.13
N GLU A 71 12.51 -18.94 0.52
CA GLU A 71 11.38 -19.13 -0.38
C GLU A 71 11.84 -19.12 -1.83
N GLU A 72 11.29 -20.04 -2.64
CA GLU A 72 11.37 -19.94 -4.09
C GLU A 72 10.11 -19.26 -4.61
N ILE A 73 10.25 -18.16 -5.33
CA ILE A 73 9.13 -17.36 -5.84
C ILE A 73 9.14 -17.26 -7.35
N ILE A 74 7.95 -17.17 -7.94
CA ILE A 74 7.78 -16.98 -9.38
C ILE A 74 7.86 -15.48 -9.68
N VAL A 75 8.89 -15.10 -10.45
CA VAL A 75 9.12 -13.72 -10.88
C VAL A 75 8.87 -13.49 -12.37
N GLY A 76 8.49 -14.56 -13.09
CA GLY A 76 8.15 -14.48 -14.50
C GLY A 76 7.60 -15.80 -15.04
N SER A 77 7.13 -15.78 -16.27
CA SER A 77 6.64 -16.96 -17.02
C SER A 77 6.61 -16.64 -18.52
N LYS A 78 6.24 -17.61 -19.36
CA LYS A 78 6.01 -17.36 -20.79
C LYS A 78 5.03 -16.21 -21.10
N ASP A 79 4.15 -15.88 -20.15
CA ASP A 79 3.12 -14.85 -20.30
C ASP A 79 3.39 -13.57 -19.46
N MET A 80 4.54 -13.50 -18.77
CA MET A 80 4.91 -12.38 -17.90
C MET A 80 6.42 -12.26 -17.80
N THR A 81 6.98 -11.16 -18.25
CA THR A 81 8.40 -10.87 -18.09
C THR A 81 8.75 -10.46 -16.66
N PHE A 82 10.05 -10.45 -16.33
CA PHE A 82 10.51 -9.96 -15.02
C PHE A 82 10.18 -8.47 -14.80
N ASP A 83 10.30 -7.65 -15.83
CA ASP A 83 9.92 -6.23 -15.72
C ASP A 83 8.41 -6.05 -15.51
N GLU A 84 7.58 -6.89 -16.11
CA GLU A 84 6.14 -6.89 -15.82
C GLU A 84 5.83 -7.34 -14.39
N TYR A 85 6.59 -8.30 -13.84
CA TYR A 85 6.50 -8.67 -12.43
C TYR A 85 6.82 -7.47 -11.52
N VAL A 86 7.93 -6.76 -11.77
CA VAL A 86 8.29 -5.55 -11.01
C VAL A 86 7.19 -4.47 -11.13
N ASN A 87 6.61 -4.29 -12.32
CA ASN A 87 5.46 -3.38 -12.51
C ASN A 87 4.23 -3.80 -11.70
N CYS A 88 3.96 -5.10 -11.59
CA CYS A 88 2.90 -5.61 -10.72
C CYS A 88 3.20 -5.32 -9.24
N ARG A 89 4.46 -5.44 -8.81
CA ARG A 89 4.88 -5.10 -7.44
C ARG A 89 4.64 -3.62 -7.12
N VAL A 90 4.94 -2.73 -8.06
CA VAL A 90 4.65 -1.29 -7.91
C VAL A 90 3.14 -1.05 -7.77
N MET A 91 2.30 -1.67 -8.60
CA MET A 91 0.84 -1.57 -8.45
C MET A 91 0.39 -2.10 -7.08
N ASN A 92 0.99 -3.20 -6.61
CA ASN A 92 0.67 -3.75 -5.30
C ASN A 92 1.02 -2.77 -4.17
N LEU A 93 2.15 -2.05 -4.26
CA LEU A 93 2.50 -1.01 -3.30
C LEU A 93 1.48 0.13 -3.30
N LEU A 94 1.06 0.61 -4.48
CA LEU A 94 0.06 1.66 -4.59
C LEU A 94 -1.27 1.24 -3.95
N ILE A 95 -1.75 0.02 -4.23
CA ILE A 95 -2.99 -0.50 -3.64
C ILE A 95 -2.84 -0.70 -2.14
N GLU A 96 -1.74 -1.30 -1.68
CA GLU A 96 -1.50 -1.51 -0.26
C GLU A 96 -1.43 -0.19 0.52
N THR A 97 -0.84 0.84 -0.08
CA THR A 97 -0.68 2.15 0.55
C THR A 97 -1.97 2.96 0.53
N TYR A 98 -2.63 3.05 -0.63
CA TYR A 98 -3.70 4.02 -0.82
C TYR A 98 -5.11 3.42 -0.70
N PHE A 99 -5.29 2.14 -1.03
CA PHE A 99 -6.59 1.49 -0.99
C PHE A 99 -6.85 0.74 0.31
N ASN A 100 -5.92 -0.16 0.71
CA ASN A 100 -6.14 -1.11 1.80
C ASN A 100 -6.28 -0.48 3.20
N ALA A 101 -5.90 0.77 3.37
CA ALA A 101 -5.91 1.44 4.68
C ALA A 101 -7.12 2.36 4.88
N ASP A 102 -8.08 2.36 3.96
CA ASP A 102 -9.23 3.28 3.94
C ASP A 102 -8.83 4.76 4.08
N LEU A 103 -7.57 5.06 3.71
CA LEU A 103 -7.00 6.39 3.87
C LEU A 103 -7.69 7.40 2.95
N PHE A 104 -8.18 6.95 1.79
CA PHE A 104 -8.78 7.75 0.73
C PHE A 104 -10.23 7.34 0.42
N GLU A 105 -10.95 6.82 1.43
CA GLU A 105 -12.37 6.46 1.30
C GLU A 105 -13.18 7.62 0.70
N GLU A 106 -12.92 8.84 1.14
CA GLU A 106 -13.57 10.06 0.68
C GLU A 106 -13.43 10.29 -0.83
N LEU A 107 -12.22 10.02 -1.37
CA LEU A 107 -11.94 10.16 -2.80
C LEU A 107 -12.54 9.01 -3.62
N PHE A 108 -12.36 7.79 -3.15
CA PHE A 108 -12.81 6.61 -3.91
C PHE A 108 -14.33 6.47 -3.93
N SER A 109 -15.01 6.82 -2.83
CA SER A 109 -16.47 6.84 -2.81
C SER A 109 -17.03 7.90 -3.75
N ALA A 110 -16.40 9.08 -3.81
CA ALA A 110 -16.77 10.11 -4.77
C ALA A 110 -16.59 9.65 -6.24
N LEU A 111 -15.47 8.97 -6.57
CA LEU A 111 -15.28 8.41 -7.91
C LEU A 111 -16.36 7.37 -8.26
N ARG A 112 -16.69 6.47 -7.33
CA ARG A 112 -17.79 5.49 -7.52
C ARG A 112 -19.13 6.17 -7.73
N ALA A 113 -19.43 7.25 -6.97
CA ALA A 113 -20.65 8.02 -7.16
C ALA A 113 -20.73 8.73 -8.52
N MET A 114 -19.59 8.91 -9.19
CA MET A 114 -19.51 9.40 -10.57
C MET A 114 -19.55 8.28 -11.62
N ASP A 115 -19.84 7.02 -11.21
CA ASP A 115 -19.79 5.82 -12.06
C ASP A 115 -18.39 5.55 -12.67
N LEU A 116 -17.31 5.91 -11.95
CA LEU A 116 -15.94 5.70 -12.39
C LEU A 116 -15.29 4.52 -11.68
N SER A 117 -14.45 3.79 -12.43
CA SER A 117 -13.62 2.71 -11.89
C SER A 117 -12.51 3.30 -11.01
N VAL A 118 -12.48 2.90 -9.76
CA VAL A 118 -11.37 3.23 -8.85
C VAL A 118 -10.08 2.57 -9.33
N PHE A 119 -10.16 1.37 -9.93
CA PHE A 119 -8.98 0.72 -10.47
C PHE A 119 -8.42 1.42 -11.72
N ASP A 120 -9.26 2.03 -12.58
CA ASP A 120 -8.78 2.87 -13.69
C ASP A 120 -8.01 4.09 -13.18
N PHE A 121 -8.46 4.68 -12.08
CA PHE A 121 -7.67 5.72 -11.42
C PHE A 121 -6.31 5.19 -10.91
N PHE A 122 -6.23 3.96 -10.37
CA PHE A 122 -4.95 3.36 -10.01
C PHE A 122 -4.05 3.09 -11.22
N ILE A 123 -4.60 2.70 -12.37
CA ILE A 123 -3.85 2.60 -13.62
C ILE A 123 -3.29 3.98 -13.99
N TYR A 124 -4.13 5.00 -13.96
CA TYR A 124 -3.73 6.38 -14.24
C TYR A 124 -2.58 6.82 -13.32
N LEU A 125 -2.72 6.64 -12.02
CA LEU A 125 -1.67 6.98 -11.03
C LEU A 125 -0.37 6.19 -11.26
N HIS A 126 -0.46 4.92 -11.65
CA HIS A 126 0.68 4.07 -11.95
C HIS A 126 1.43 4.52 -13.21
N GLU A 127 0.73 5.06 -14.20
CA GLU A 127 1.29 5.53 -15.47
C GLU A 127 1.81 6.97 -15.36
N HIS A 128 1.22 7.80 -14.49
CA HIS A 128 1.55 9.23 -14.29
C HIS A 128 2.30 9.48 -12.98
N ARG A 129 3.49 8.88 -12.86
CA ARG A 129 4.32 9.00 -11.63
C ARG A 129 4.93 10.39 -11.43
N GLU A 130 4.82 11.26 -12.41
CA GLU A 130 5.20 12.68 -12.32
C GLU A 130 4.38 13.46 -11.29
N PHE A 131 3.21 12.95 -10.87
CA PHE A 131 2.47 13.53 -9.75
C PHE A 131 3.18 13.38 -8.41
N PHE A 132 4.01 12.33 -8.26
CA PHE A 132 4.70 12.05 -7.01
C PHE A 132 5.76 13.11 -6.73
N THR A 133 5.83 13.54 -5.45
CA THR A 133 6.91 14.44 -5.01
C THR A 133 8.28 13.77 -5.19
N PRO A 134 9.38 14.54 -5.24
CA PRO A 134 10.72 13.95 -5.33
C PRO A 134 10.97 12.89 -4.25
N LYS A 135 10.50 13.13 -3.02
CA LYS A 135 10.64 12.18 -1.91
C LYS A 135 9.86 10.88 -2.15
N MET A 136 8.62 10.98 -2.61
CA MET A 136 7.82 9.80 -2.95
C MET A 136 8.42 9.03 -4.14
N GLN A 137 9.03 9.73 -5.11
CA GLN A 137 9.73 9.09 -6.22
C GLN A 137 10.99 8.34 -5.74
N GLU A 138 11.75 8.89 -4.79
CA GLU A 138 12.87 8.21 -4.14
C GLU A 138 12.42 6.94 -3.42
N ILE A 139 11.34 7.00 -2.65
CA ILE A 139 10.77 5.84 -1.95
C ILE A 139 10.34 4.76 -2.96
N LEU A 140 9.70 5.15 -4.05
CA LEU A 140 9.29 4.22 -5.10
C LEU A 140 10.50 3.59 -5.83
N ALA A 141 11.53 4.38 -6.10
CA ALA A 141 12.78 3.88 -6.70
C ALA A 141 13.49 2.89 -5.77
N SER A 142 13.56 3.18 -4.47
CA SER A 142 14.07 2.27 -3.45
C SER A 142 13.27 0.96 -3.41
N PHE A 143 11.94 1.02 -3.43
CA PHE A 143 11.11 -0.17 -3.48
C PHE A 143 11.39 -1.05 -4.72
N ILE A 144 11.56 -0.42 -5.89
CA ILE A 144 11.90 -1.14 -7.12
C ILE A 144 13.29 -1.77 -7.03
N TYR A 145 14.25 -1.06 -6.43
CA TYR A 145 15.59 -1.57 -6.19
C TYR A 145 15.55 -2.77 -5.24
N ASP A 146 14.95 -2.64 -4.07
CA ASP A 146 14.87 -3.69 -3.05
C ASP A 146 14.11 -4.92 -3.57
N THR A 147 13.01 -4.72 -4.35
CA THR A 147 12.29 -5.81 -5.01
C THR A 147 13.19 -6.65 -5.93
N LYS A 148 14.26 -6.08 -6.49
CA LYS A 148 15.22 -6.77 -7.36
C LYS A 148 16.43 -7.30 -6.61
N ASP A 149 16.92 -6.53 -5.64
CA ASP A 149 18.16 -6.82 -4.87
C ASP A 149 17.95 -7.96 -3.87
N ASP A 150 16.75 -8.13 -3.34
CA ASP A 150 16.39 -9.23 -2.42
C ASP A 150 16.21 -10.60 -3.09
N LEU A 151 16.59 -10.72 -4.39
CA LEU A 151 16.43 -11.94 -5.19
C LEU A 151 17.76 -12.61 -5.50
N TYR A 152 17.86 -13.89 -5.16
CA TYR A 152 19.04 -14.73 -5.35
C TYR A 152 18.79 -15.75 -6.48
N GLU A 153 19.89 -16.20 -7.11
CA GLU A 153 19.82 -17.19 -8.19
C GLU A 153 19.59 -18.62 -7.67
N SER A 154 20.04 -18.91 -6.45
CA SER A 154 19.85 -20.21 -5.82
C SER A 154 19.48 -20.10 -4.34
N ARG A 155 18.93 -21.20 -3.81
CA ARG A 155 18.65 -21.33 -2.38
C ARG A 155 19.90 -21.23 -1.54
N GLU A 156 20.97 -21.89 -1.99
CA GLU A 156 22.26 -21.95 -1.32
C GLU A 156 22.88 -20.55 -1.20
N GLU A 157 22.82 -19.75 -2.26
CA GLU A 157 23.31 -18.39 -2.26
C GLU A 157 22.54 -17.50 -1.24
N ALA A 158 21.22 -17.62 -1.21
CA ALA A 158 20.39 -16.87 -0.26
C ALA A 158 20.66 -17.27 1.20
N GLU A 159 20.81 -18.60 1.45
CA GLU A 159 21.10 -19.12 2.78
C GLU A 159 22.50 -18.71 3.24
N GLU A 160 23.52 -18.85 2.37
CA GLU A 160 24.89 -18.42 2.68
C GLU A 160 24.95 -16.92 3.01
N TYR A 161 24.23 -16.10 2.25
CA TYR A 161 24.14 -14.65 2.50
C TYR A 161 23.50 -14.36 3.88
N ALA A 162 22.35 -14.98 4.19
CA ALA A 162 21.64 -14.74 5.45
C ALA A 162 22.43 -15.17 6.68
N LEU A 163 23.24 -16.25 6.56
CA LEU A 163 24.01 -16.82 7.66
C LEU A 163 25.41 -16.21 7.85
N ARG A 164 25.79 -15.23 7.02
CA ARG A 164 27.04 -14.50 7.18
C ARG A 164 27.16 -13.89 8.58
N ALA A 165 28.36 -13.95 9.15
CA ALA A 165 28.63 -13.52 10.51
C ALA A 165 28.34 -12.03 10.76
N ASP A 166 28.45 -11.19 9.74
CA ASP A 166 28.17 -9.75 9.78
C ASP A 166 26.68 -9.41 9.57
N LEU A 167 25.92 -10.29 8.88
CA LEU A 167 24.49 -10.05 8.55
C LEU A 167 23.52 -10.78 9.48
N PHE A 168 23.86 -11.98 9.91
CA PHE A 168 22.99 -12.82 10.74
C PHE A 168 22.47 -12.10 12.01
N PRO A 169 23.30 -11.37 12.79
CA PRO A 169 22.81 -10.60 13.95
C PRO A 169 21.82 -9.49 13.55
N ARG A 170 21.99 -8.90 12.37
CA ARG A 170 21.09 -7.84 11.86
C ARG A 170 19.73 -8.39 11.46
N TYR A 171 19.67 -9.63 10.95
CA TYR A 171 18.41 -10.34 10.74
C TYR A 171 17.71 -10.67 12.06
N LEU A 172 18.46 -11.13 13.06
CA LEU A 172 17.90 -11.46 14.38
C LEU A 172 17.34 -10.23 15.12
N SER A 173 17.98 -9.06 14.94
CA SER A 173 17.51 -7.81 15.53
C SER A 173 16.32 -7.20 14.79
N GLY A 174 15.97 -7.72 13.60
CA GLY A 174 14.94 -7.13 12.74
C GLY A 174 15.39 -5.92 11.93
N GLU A 175 16.70 -5.58 11.94
CA GLU A 175 17.26 -4.52 11.10
C GLU A 175 17.22 -4.90 9.61
N LEU A 176 17.37 -6.20 9.30
CA LEU A 176 17.23 -6.77 7.98
C LEU A 176 16.08 -7.78 7.92
N GLY A 177 15.61 -8.09 6.71
CA GLY A 177 14.58 -9.10 6.48
C GLY A 177 13.17 -8.65 6.85
N SER A 178 12.91 -7.35 6.86
CA SER A 178 11.56 -6.81 6.94
C SER A 178 10.81 -7.04 5.62
N ASN A 179 9.48 -6.98 5.68
CA ASN A 179 8.67 -7.03 4.47
C ASN A 179 8.81 -5.73 3.68
N GLU A 180 9.43 -5.76 2.51
CA GLU A 180 9.76 -4.59 1.69
C GLU A 180 8.51 -3.77 1.32
N LEU A 181 7.37 -4.43 1.06
CA LEU A 181 6.11 -3.76 0.76
C LEU A 181 5.58 -2.93 1.94
N LEU A 182 5.62 -3.51 3.14
CA LEU A 182 5.13 -2.84 4.35
C LEU A 182 6.10 -1.76 4.83
N GLY A 183 7.40 -1.98 4.67
CA GLY A 183 8.42 -0.98 4.97
C GLY A 183 8.25 0.29 4.12
N HIS A 184 8.13 0.14 2.80
CA HIS A 184 7.95 1.29 1.91
C HIS A 184 6.57 1.95 2.05
N LYS A 185 5.52 1.18 2.38
CA LYS A 185 4.23 1.75 2.77
C LYS A 185 4.38 2.66 4.00
N ALA A 186 5.12 2.24 5.03
CA ALA A 186 5.36 3.04 6.22
C ALA A 186 6.09 4.35 5.88
N LEU A 187 7.15 4.29 5.06
CA LEU A 187 7.86 5.47 4.58
C LEU A 187 6.95 6.44 3.81
N LEU A 188 6.05 5.92 2.96
CA LEU A 188 5.06 6.77 2.28
C LEU A 188 4.11 7.44 3.27
N TYR A 189 3.70 6.78 4.35
CA TYR A 189 2.80 7.38 5.34
C TYR A 189 3.42 8.50 6.17
N GLU A 190 4.75 8.56 6.27
CA GLU A 190 5.44 9.71 6.87
C GLU A 190 5.19 11.00 6.08
N GLU A 191 4.90 10.88 4.78
CA GLU A 191 4.62 11.98 3.85
C GLU A 191 3.09 12.20 3.65
N LEU A 192 2.27 12.02 4.69
CA LEU A 192 0.80 12.00 4.58
C LEU A 192 0.21 13.23 3.89
N GLU A 193 0.74 14.44 4.15
CA GLU A 193 0.26 15.68 3.56
C GLU A 193 0.55 15.73 2.06
N ASP A 194 1.75 15.29 1.66
CA ASP A 194 2.15 15.18 0.27
C ASP A 194 1.32 14.13 -0.47
N ILE A 195 1.11 12.96 0.16
CA ILE A 195 0.24 11.90 -0.39
C ILE A 195 -1.15 12.44 -0.71
N LEU A 196 -1.79 13.16 0.23
CA LEU A 196 -3.11 13.74 0.03
C LEU A 196 -3.13 14.76 -1.11
N THR A 197 -2.11 15.61 -1.18
CA THR A 197 -1.97 16.61 -2.24
C THR A 197 -1.80 15.94 -3.61
N VAL A 198 -0.96 14.92 -3.69
CA VAL A 198 -0.73 14.12 -4.91
C VAL A 198 -2.00 13.41 -5.35
N MET A 199 -2.69 12.73 -4.44
CA MET A 199 -3.90 11.97 -4.75
C MET A 199 -5.02 12.87 -5.26
N VAL A 200 -5.26 14.01 -4.62
CA VAL A 200 -6.27 14.97 -5.08
C VAL A 200 -5.88 15.61 -6.41
N GLY A 201 -4.60 15.95 -6.60
CA GLY A 201 -4.09 16.46 -7.87
C GLY A 201 -4.27 15.45 -9.01
N ALA A 202 -3.93 14.19 -8.77
CA ALA A 202 -4.09 13.10 -9.75
C ALA A 202 -5.57 12.84 -10.08
N VAL A 203 -6.47 12.82 -9.07
CA VAL A 203 -7.92 12.69 -9.29
C VAL A 203 -8.44 13.82 -10.16
N LYS A 204 -8.07 15.07 -9.88
CA LYS A 204 -8.50 16.22 -10.70
C LYS A 204 -8.00 16.12 -12.15
N SER A 205 -6.75 15.69 -12.36
CA SER A 205 -6.23 15.48 -13.70
C SER A 205 -6.92 14.32 -14.43
N PHE A 206 -7.14 13.21 -13.75
CA PHE A 206 -7.89 12.07 -14.28
C PHE A 206 -9.31 12.47 -14.74
N LEU A 207 -10.02 13.25 -13.93
CA LEU A 207 -11.34 13.76 -14.25
C LEU A 207 -11.31 14.79 -15.41
N LYS A 208 -10.28 15.61 -15.47
CA LYS A 208 -10.10 16.61 -16.55
C LYS A 208 -9.87 15.95 -17.89
N GLU A 209 -9.08 14.90 -17.95
CA GLU A 209 -8.86 14.12 -19.18
C GLU A 209 -10.13 13.45 -19.70
N GLY A 210 -11.03 13.07 -18.79
CA GLY A 210 -12.36 12.53 -19.11
C GLY A 210 -13.45 13.58 -19.34
N ASP A 211 -13.12 14.89 -19.38
CA ASP A 211 -14.09 16.01 -19.44
C ASP A 211 -15.16 15.97 -18.33
N LEU A 212 -14.80 15.45 -17.15
CA LEU A 212 -15.69 15.27 -16.00
C LEU A 212 -15.47 16.26 -14.86
N LEU A 213 -14.38 17.05 -14.92
CA LEU A 213 -14.04 18.02 -13.89
C LEU A 213 -14.75 19.35 -14.14
N ASN A 214 -15.79 19.64 -13.37
CA ASN A 214 -16.40 20.97 -13.33
C ASN A 214 -15.94 21.74 -12.09
N GLN A 215 -16.34 23.03 -11.95
CA GLN A 215 -15.95 23.88 -10.83
C GLN A 215 -16.42 23.36 -9.47
N SER A 216 -17.61 22.72 -9.43
CA SER A 216 -18.13 22.11 -8.20
C SER A 216 -17.24 20.95 -7.73
N ALA A 217 -16.90 20.03 -8.63
CA ALA A 217 -16.01 18.91 -8.33
C ALA A 217 -14.60 19.39 -7.92
N GLU A 218 -14.07 20.42 -8.58
CA GLU A 218 -12.77 20.99 -8.21
C GLU A 218 -12.78 21.56 -6.78
N ASN A 219 -13.80 22.35 -6.44
CA ASN A 219 -13.97 22.91 -5.09
C ASN A 219 -14.15 21.80 -4.05
N TYR A 220 -14.97 20.78 -4.36
CA TYR A 220 -15.21 19.63 -3.48
C TYR A 220 -13.90 18.90 -3.16
N PHE A 221 -13.12 18.52 -4.17
CA PHE A 221 -11.88 17.79 -3.97
C PHE A 221 -10.82 18.59 -3.20
N ASN A 222 -10.77 19.91 -3.38
CA ASN A 222 -9.88 20.75 -2.57
C ASN A 222 -10.24 20.66 -1.09
N GLN A 223 -11.53 20.74 -0.75
CA GLN A 223 -11.98 20.67 0.64
C GLN A 223 -11.94 19.25 1.20
N VAL A 224 -12.15 18.22 0.37
CA VAL A 224 -11.92 16.80 0.76
C VAL A 224 -10.47 16.59 1.18
N ARG A 225 -9.48 17.18 0.47
CA ARG A 225 -8.07 17.11 0.89
C ARG A 225 -7.89 17.60 2.32
N ASP A 226 -8.38 18.80 2.61
CA ASP A 226 -8.20 19.45 3.92
C ASP A 226 -8.98 18.70 5.02
N PHE A 227 -10.19 18.26 4.72
CA PHE A 227 -10.99 17.45 5.62
C PHE A 227 -10.32 16.10 5.95
N THR A 228 -9.84 15.39 4.93
CA THR A 228 -9.15 14.10 5.12
C THR A 228 -7.85 14.28 5.89
N LEU A 229 -7.08 15.33 5.61
CA LEU A 229 -5.86 15.63 6.36
C LEU A 229 -6.15 15.84 7.85
N LEU A 230 -7.12 16.67 8.18
CA LEU A 230 -7.50 16.95 9.57
C LEU A 230 -8.03 15.68 10.28
N ARG A 231 -8.78 14.86 9.58
CA ARG A 231 -9.34 13.61 10.11
C ARG A 231 -8.26 12.55 10.34
N LYS A 232 -7.26 12.44 9.45
CA LYS A 232 -6.24 11.37 9.46
C LYS A 232 -4.95 11.79 10.17
N LYS A 233 -4.60 13.07 10.21
CA LYS A 233 -3.41 13.59 10.90
C LYS A 233 -3.37 13.25 12.40
N GLN A 234 -4.53 12.97 12.98
CA GLN A 234 -4.67 12.64 14.41
C GLN A 234 -4.29 11.20 14.77
N LEU A 235 -4.02 10.33 13.79
CA LEU A 235 -3.75 8.92 14.05
C LEU A 235 -2.58 8.66 15.02
N HIS A 236 -1.63 9.62 15.09
CA HIS A 236 -0.45 9.52 15.95
C HIS A 236 -0.54 10.35 17.25
N ARG A 237 -1.60 11.17 17.40
CA ARG A 237 -1.73 12.09 18.52
C ARG A 237 -3.14 12.03 19.11
N SER A 238 -3.28 11.23 20.17
CA SER A 238 -4.56 11.03 20.84
C SER A 238 -5.10 12.28 21.54
N ASP A 239 -4.25 13.28 21.78
CA ASP A 239 -4.54 14.53 22.49
C ASP A 239 -4.95 15.70 21.56
N LEU A 240 -4.95 15.48 20.24
CA LEU A 240 -5.31 16.54 19.32
C LEU A 240 -6.80 16.86 19.35
N ASP A 241 -7.08 18.16 19.37
CA ASP A 241 -8.41 18.75 19.30
C ASP A 241 -8.30 19.95 18.34
N MET A 242 -8.91 19.85 17.18
CA MET A 242 -8.78 20.84 16.11
C MET A 242 -10.15 21.22 15.58
N GLU A 243 -10.29 22.48 15.17
CA GLU A 243 -11.49 23.00 14.52
C GLU A 243 -11.15 23.55 13.13
N SER A 244 -12.06 23.39 12.20
CA SER A 244 -11.95 23.96 10.86
C SER A 244 -13.32 24.25 10.28
N GLN A 245 -13.36 25.09 9.24
CA GLN A 245 -14.56 25.48 8.52
C GLN A 245 -14.52 24.93 7.10
N PHE A 246 -15.67 24.47 6.63
CA PHE A 246 -15.85 23.92 5.28
C PHE A 246 -17.10 24.51 4.64
N ASP A 247 -17.09 24.62 3.31
CA ASP A 247 -18.28 25.01 2.55
C ASP A 247 -19.23 23.83 2.30
N TYR A 248 -18.80 22.60 2.65
CA TYR A 248 -19.60 21.38 2.55
C TYR A 248 -19.86 20.78 3.92
N ASP A 249 -21.07 20.24 4.13
CA ASP A 249 -21.41 19.49 5.33
C ASP A 249 -20.81 18.06 5.27
N PHE A 250 -19.52 17.95 5.57
CA PHE A 250 -18.84 16.66 5.61
C PHE A 250 -19.36 15.73 6.71
N GLN A 251 -20.11 16.23 7.71
CA GLN A 251 -20.76 15.36 8.69
C GLN A 251 -21.89 14.58 8.02
N THR A 252 -22.76 15.25 7.29
CA THR A 252 -23.83 14.61 6.50
C THR A 252 -23.24 13.74 5.39
N ILE A 253 -22.22 14.23 4.67
CA ILE A 253 -21.55 13.47 3.60
C ILE A 253 -20.92 12.19 4.14
N SER A 254 -20.30 12.23 5.32
CA SER A 254 -19.73 11.03 5.95
C SER A 254 -20.80 10.01 6.37
N ALA A 255 -21.97 10.47 6.81
CA ALA A 255 -23.10 9.59 7.11
C ALA A 255 -23.63 8.87 5.85
N LEU A 256 -23.42 9.43 4.66
CA LEU A 256 -23.65 8.83 3.35
C LEU A 256 -22.43 8.03 2.84
N LYS A 257 -21.44 7.75 3.68
CA LYS A 257 -20.18 7.06 3.32
C LYS A 257 -19.44 7.71 2.15
N TYR A 258 -19.56 9.03 2.03
CA TYR A 258 -18.97 9.84 0.94
C TYR A 258 -19.48 9.46 -0.47
N GLU A 259 -20.57 8.70 -0.58
CA GLU A 259 -21.19 8.31 -1.84
C GLU A 259 -22.01 9.48 -2.41
N VAL A 260 -21.34 10.56 -2.78
CA VAL A 260 -21.93 11.76 -3.37
C VAL A 260 -21.17 12.14 -4.63
N ASP A 261 -21.89 12.53 -5.68
CA ASP A 261 -21.26 13.00 -6.91
C ASP A 261 -20.78 14.44 -6.74
N PRO A 262 -19.45 14.70 -6.75
CA PRO A 262 -18.87 16.03 -6.51
C PRO A 262 -19.34 17.10 -7.51
N ARG A 263 -19.80 16.68 -8.68
CA ARG A 263 -20.26 17.61 -9.72
C ARG A 263 -21.57 18.32 -9.34
N TYR A 264 -22.33 17.75 -8.39
CA TYR A 264 -23.68 18.18 -8.03
C TYR A 264 -23.88 18.40 -6.53
N VAL A 265 -22.87 18.15 -5.70
CA VAL A 265 -22.96 18.43 -4.25
C VAL A 265 -23.12 19.93 -4.04
N ALA A 266 -24.18 20.31 -3.35
CA ALA A 266 -24.40 21.69 -2.98
C ALA A 266 -23.46 22.12 -1.84
N GLN A 267 -22.94 23.32 -1.94
CA GLN A 267 -22.30 23.98 -0.81
C GLN A 267 -23.35 24.39 0.22
N SER A 268 -22.98 24.45 1.47
CA SER A 268 -23.83 24.95 2.56
C SER A 268 -24.00 26.47 2.46
N ASP A 269 -25.16 26.98 2.81
CA ASP A 269 -25.45 28.43 2.80
C ASP A 269 -24.53 29.22 3.75
N GLN A 270 -24.02 28.56 4.77
CA GLN A 270 -23.05 29.10 5.73
C GLN A 270 -21.93 28.10 5.95
N PRO A 271 -20.69 28.53 6.24
CA PRO A 271 -19.61 27.63 6.54
C PRO A 271 -19.94 26.68 7.69
N VAL A 272 -19.68 25.39 7.50
CA VAL A 272 -19.90 24.36 8.50
C VAL A 272 -18.64 24.24 9.37
N HIS A 273 -18.82 24.42 10.68
CA HIS A 273 -17.74 24.29 11.66
C HIS A 273 -17.65 22.84 12.11
N LEU A 274 -16.51 22.22 11.90
CA LEU A 274 -16.24 20.85 12.33
C LEU A 274 -15.11 20.81 13.35
N ARG A 275 -15.29 19.99 14.38
CA ARG A 275 -14.29 19.72 15.41
C ARG A 275 -13.81 18.28 15.27
N PHE A 276 -12.50 18.12 15.21
CA PHE A 276 -11.81 16.83 15.09
C PHE A 276 -11.13 16.49 16.42
N PHE A 277 -11.57 15.43 17.08
CA PHE A 277 -11.02 14.98 18.35
C PHE A 277 -11.19 13.48 18.51
N HIS A 278 -10.36 12.88 19.32
CA HIS A 278 -10.52 11.48 19.71
C HIS A 278 -11.41 11.36 20.96
N THR A 279 -12.40 10.49 20.89
CA THR A 279 -13.17 10.08 22.07
C THR A 279 -12.23 9.38 23.09
N LYS A 280 -12.62 9.36 24.37
CA LYS A 280 -11.82 8.69 25.39
C LYS A 280 -11.52 7.22 25.04
N GLY A 281 -12.48 6.49 24.49
CA GLY A 281 -12.28 5.10 24.04
C GLY A 281 -11.25 4.96 22.92
N GLN A 282 -11.24 5.89 21.95
CA GLN A 282 -10.22 5.93 20.90
C GLN A 282 -8.83 6.27 21.47
N GLN A 283 -8.74 7.24 22.40
CA GLN A 283 -7.49 7.60 23.08
C GLN A 283 -6.91 6.40 23.85
N ASP A 284 -7.75 5.67 24.59
CA ASP A 284 -7.34 4.48 25.32
C ASP A 284 -6.87 3.37 24.36
N HIS A 285 -7.58 3.18 23.22
CA HIS A 285 -7.17 2.21 22.21
C HIS A 285 -5.82 2.56 21.58
N ILE A 286 -5.60 3.83 21.20
CA ILE A 286 -4.32 4.31 20.65
C ILE A 286 -3.20 4.09 21.68
N ARG A 287 -3.42 4.46 22.94
CA ARG A 287 -2.44 4.29 24.02
C ARG A 287 -2.05 2.81 24.17
N ASN A 288 -3.04 1.92 24.26
CA ASN A 288 -2.79 0.49 24.38
C ASN A 288 -2.03 -0.07 23.16
N ALA A 289 -2.36 0.40 21.95
CA ALA A 289 -1.63 -0.01 20.74
C ALA A 289 -0.17 0.47 20.76
N VAL A 290 0.09 1.69 21.20
CA VAL A 290 1.46 2.22 21.35
C VAL A 290 2.22 1.45 22.43
N GLU A 291 1.58 1.12 23.57
CA GLU A 291 2.22 0.31 24.62
C GLU A 291 2.54 -1.11 24.16
N LEU A 292 1.68 -1.74 23.36
CA LEU A 292 1.87 -3.11 22.88
C LEU A 292 2.86 -3.22 21.70
N TYR A 293 2.88 -2.25 20.83
CA TYR A 293 3.59 -2.34 19.54
C TYR A 293 4.66 -1.26 19.36
N GLY A 294 4.64 -0.19 20.15
CA GLY A 294 5.55 0.96 19.98
C GLY A 294 6.99 0.71 20.43
N HIS A 295 7.27 -0.39 21.12
CA HIS A 295 8.62 -0.74 21.61
C HIS A 295 9.51 -1.44 20.57
N HIS A 296 9.02 -1.66 19.35
CA HIS A 296 9.77 -2.32 18.27
C HIS A 296 10.31 -1.36 17.21
N SER A 297 10.17 -0.06 17.42
CA SER A 297 10.69 0.99 16.54
C SER A 297 11.71 1.86 17.27
N GLY A 298 12.80 1.23 17.74
CA GLY A 298 13.95 1.88 18.34
C GLY A 298 15.22 1.40 17.66
#